data_ad5f1f5382e3afc20df0dba65713cea8
#
_entry.id   ad5f1f5382e3afc20df0dba65713cea8
#
_cell.length_a   1.000
_cell.length_b   1.000
_cell.length_c   1.000
_cell.angle_alpha   90.00
_cell.angle_beta   90.00
_cell.angle_gamma   90.00
#
_symmetry.space_group_name_H-M   'P 1'
#
loop_
_entity.id
_entity.type
_entity.pdbx_description
1 polymer ?
#
loop_
_entity_poly.entity_id
_entity_poly.type
_entity_poly.pdbx_seq_one_letter_code
_entity_poly.pdbx_strand_id
1 'polypeptide(L)'
;MTTVISTPRIGFACKWINDASEIDGIHPKSPTRDLNTRATTVAWLNRQTKDVAEERLWDIMVHNIQATKQLVEKVGNLDPHLRMVRLSSDLLPVYTEPSWSYFWRRTDVRAYCEKHFAEVGVLARMLGVRLSFHPGQFCVLASVDGDIVRRSIEEFEYHVDLARWMGYGKSFQDFKINVHISGRAG
;
A
#
# COMPACT_ATOMS: atom_id res chain seq x y z
N MET A 1 -0.15 -10.31 -36.32
CA MET A 1 -0.19 -9.78 -34.93
C MET A 1 0.35 -10.88 -34.02
N THR A 2 1.57 -10.74 -33.56
CA THR A 2 2.20 -11.72 -32.65
C THR A 2 1.63 -11.48 -31.27
N THR A 3 0.81 -12.40 -30.77
CA THR A 3 0.31 -12.35 -29.39
C THR A 3 1.52 -12.52 -28.47
N VAL A 4 1.98 -11.45 -27.86
CA VAL A 4 3.01 -11.53 -26.80
C VAL A 4 2.33 -12.19 -25.60
N ILE A 5 2.52 -13.48 -25.44
CA ILE A 5 2.14 -14.21 -24.23
C ILE A 5 3.06 -13.68 -23.14
N SER A 6 2.56 -12.79 -22.30
CA SER A 6 3.34 -12.35 -21.15
C SER A 6 3.59 -13.53 -20.22
N THR A 7 4.84 -13.79 -19.90
CA THR A 7 5.21 -14.85 -18.95
C THR A 7 4.44 -14.64 -17.65
N PRO A 8 3.75 -15.66 -17.11
CA PRO A 8 3.07 -15.57 -15.84
C PRO A 8 4.05 -15.16 -14.74
N ARG A 9 3.61 -14.25 -13.86
CA ARG A 9 4.41 -13.81 -12.71
C ARG A 9 3.82 -14.34 -11.42
N ILE A 10 4.69 -14.72 -10.51
CA ILE A 10 4.35 -15.13 -9.15
C ILE A 10 4.89 -14.05 -8.22
N GLY A 11 4.10 -13.65 -7.24
CA GLY A 11 4.49 -12.65 -6.26
C GLY A 11 3.88 -12.93 -4.90
N PHE A 12 4.25 -12.12 -3.93
CA PHE A 12 3.73 -12.19 -2.57
C PHE A 12 2.94 -10.93 -2.21
N ALA A 13 2.35 -10.95 -1.02
CA ALA A 13 1.47 -9.88 -0.56
C ALA A 13 1.98 -9.24 0.74
N CYS A 14 1.93 -7.92 0.76
CA CYS A 14 2.02 -7.03 1.92
C CYS A 14 3.36 -7.02 2.65
N LYS A 15 3.89 -8.16 3.07
CA LYS A 15 5.08 -8.23 3.92
C LYS A 15 6.15 -9.11 3.32
N TRP A 16 7.38 -8.64 3.40
CA TRP A 16 8.55 -9.48 3.21
C TRP A 16 8.82 -10.23 4.52
N ILE A 17 8.87 -11.54 4.45
CA ILE A 17 9.23 -12.41 5.57
C ILE A 17 10.55 -13.08 5.19
N ASN A 18 11.54 -13.05 6.08
CA ASN A 18 12.75 -13.85 5.86
C ASN A 18 12.40 -15.34 6.00
N ASP A 19 13.15 -16.14 5.31
CA ASP A 19 13.05 -17.58 5.22
C ASP A 19 13.23 -18.31 6.59
N ALA A 20 13.34 -19.57 6.58
CA ALA A 20 13.32 -20.59 7.65
C ALA A 20 13.76 -20.20 9.08
N SER A 21 14.63 -19.22 9.30
CA SER A 21 15.07 -18.80 10.63
C SER A 21 14.01 -18.07 11.47
N GLU A 22 12.98 -17.52 10.83
CA GLU A 22 11.82 -16.92 11.55
C GLU A 22 10.76 -17.97 11.91
N ILE A 23 10.75 -19.10 11.21
CA ILE A 23 9.80 -20.20 11.46
C ILE A 23 10.15 -20.93 12.77
N ASP A 24 11.42 -20.95 13.15
CA ASP A 24 11.92 -21.64 14.34
C ASP A 24 11.86 -20.83 15.65
N GLY A 25 11.12 -19.72 15.66
CA GLY A 25 10.92 -18.91 16.88
C GLY A 25 12.16 -18.12 17.35
N ILE A 26 13.23 -18.13 16.59
CA ILE A 26 14.39 -17.26 16.79
C ILE A 26 14.04 -15.94 16.08
N HIS A 27 13.58 -14.94 16.85
CA HIS A 27 13.42 -13.56 16.35
C HIS A 27 14.78 -12.85 16.38
N PRO A 28 15.62 -12.92 15.34
CA PRO A 28 16.66 -11.93 15.18
C PRO A 28 15.96 -10.59 15.05
N LYS A 29 16.53 -9.52 15.56
CA LYS A 29 16.09 -8.14 15.28
C LYS A 29 16.13 -8.00 13.76
N SER A 30 14.99 -8.28 13.14
CA SER A 30 14.91 -8.69 11.74
C SER A 30 15.38 -7.56 10.81
N PRO A 31 16.32 -7.81 9.89
CA PRO A 31 16.63 -6.88 8.80
C PRO A 31 15.43 -6.60 7.89
N THR A 32 14.31 -7.31 8.08
CA THR A 32 13.06 -7.09 7.35
C THR A 32 12.23 -5.93 7.87
N ARG A 33 12.52 -5.36 9.05
CA ARG A 33 11.75 -4.22 9.59
C ARG A 33 11.72 -3.03 8.63
N ASP A 34 12.78 -2.84 7.87
CA ASP A 34 12.90 -1.73 6.93
C ASP A 34 12.20 -2.00 5.58
N LEU A 35 11.75 -3.22 5.34
CA LEU A 35 11.00 -3.62 4.15
C LEU A 35 9.47 -3.63 4.38
N ASN A 36 9.04 -3.51 5.63
CA ASN A 36 7.64 -3.64 6.01
C ASN A 36 7.06 -2.33 6.55
N THR A 37 5.79 -2.11 6.24
CA THR A 37 5.05 -0.94 6.68
C THR A 37 4.78 -0.96 8.19
N ARG A 38 4.68 0.24 8.77
CA ARG A 38 4.21 0.50 10.14
C ARG A 38 2.78 1.00 10.08
N ALA A 39 2.05 0.78 11.16
CA ALA A 39 0.69 1.27 11.32
C ALA A 39 0.51 1.99 12.66
N THR A 40 -0.62 2.65 12.80
CA THR A 40 -1.13 3.21 14.05
C THR A 40 -2.65 3.01 14.09
N THR A 41 -3.25 3.26 15.24
CA THR A 41 -4.69 3.13 15.42
C THR A 41 -5.31 4.48 15.78
N VAL A 42 -6.57 4.69 15.39
CA VAL A 42 -7.36 5.86 15.80
C VAL A 42 -7.36 6.02 17.32
N ALA A 43 -7.54 4.91 18.05
CA ALA A 43 -7.53 4.91 19.51
C ALA A 43 -6.20 5.38 20.12
N TRP A 44 -5.08 5.07 19.48
CA TRP A 44 -3.77 5.59 19.95
C TRP A 44 -3.66 7.08 19.67
N LEU A 45 -3.96 7.51 18.44
CA LEU A 45 -3.88 8.91 18.02
C LEU A 45 -4.75 9.81 18.89
N ASN A 46 -5.98 9.40 19.18
CA ASN A 46 -6.93 10.17 19.99
C ASN A 46 -6.53 10.33 21.48
N ARG A 47 -5.56 9.54 21.95
CA ARG A 47 -5.00 9.68 23.32
C ARG A 47 -3.80 10.61 23.39
N GLN A 48 -3.30 11.08 22.27
CA GLN A 48 -2.15 11.98 22.19
C GLN A 48 -2.59 13.44 22.06
N THR A 49 -1.66 14.35 22.28
CA THR A 49 -1.84 15.72 21.79
C THR A 49 -1.82 15.74 20.27
N LYS A 50 -2.41 16.76 19.67
CA LYS A 50 -2.47 16.87 18.20
C LYS A 50 -1.08 16.81 17.57
N ASP A 51 -0.12 17.54 18.14
CA ASP A 51 1.24 17.62 17.60
C ASP A 51 1.95 16.26 17.63
N VAL A 52 1.84 15.52 18.74
CA VAL A 52 2.42 14.17 18.88
C VAL A 52 1.76 13.18 17.90
N ALA A 53 0.45 13.28 17.71
CA ALA A 53 -0.27 12.43 16.77
C ALA A 53 0.12 12.73 15.32
N GLU A 54 0.24 13.99 14.93
CA GLU A 54 0.67 14.42 13.59
C GLU A 54 2.14 14.06 13.31
N GLU A 55 3.03 14.23 14.28
CA GLU A 55 4.42 13.78 14.19
C GLU A 55 4.49 12.26 13.96
N ARG A 56 3.70 11.49 14.70
CA ARG A 56 3.61 10.04 14.52
C ARG A 56 3.12 9.65 13.12
N LEU A 57 2.12 10.33 12.57
CA LEU A 57 1.63 10.08 11.21
C LEU A 57 2.70 10.43 10.18
N TRP A 58 3.42 11.52 10.36
CA TRP A 58 4.53 11.92 9.51
C TRP A 58 5.65 10.87 9.50
N ASP A 59 6.08 10.42 10.67
CA ASP A 59 7.12 9.39 10.81
C ASP A 59 6.73 8.08 10.14
N ILE A 60 5.47 7.66 10.30
CA ILE A 60 4.96 6.45 9.65
C ILE A 60 4.94 6.63 8.13
N MET A 61 4.48 7.77 7.62
CA MET A 61 4.48 8.08 6.20
C MET A 61 5.89 7.97 5.59
N VAL A 62 6.85 8.67 6.20
CA VAL A 62 8.26 8.65 5.74
C VAL A 62 8.81 7.23 5.74
N HIS A 63 8.62 6.50 6.84
CA HIS A 63 9.07 5.12 6.95
C HIS A 63 8.41 4.22 5.89
N ASN A 64 7.09 4.30 5.73
CA ASN A 64 6.34 3.42 4.84
C ASN A 64 6.70 3.65 3.35
N ILE A 65 6.93 4.88 2.96
CA ILE A 65 7.41 5.20 1.61
C ILE A 65 8.80 4.61 1.40
N GLN A 66 9.71 4.80 2.35
CA GLN A 66 11.07 4.26 2.27
C GLN A 66 11.07 2.72 2.26
N ALA A 67 10.29 2.10 3.13
CA ALA A 67 10.13 0.64 3.18
C ALA A 67 9.58 0.10 1.86
N THR A 68 8.60 0.79 1.26
CA THR A 68 8.06 0.40 -0.05
C THR A 68 9.12 0.49 -1.15
N LYS A 69 9.94 1.55 -1.14
CA LYS A 69 11.05 1.70 -2.09
C LYS A 69 12.06 0.57 -1.97
N GLN A 70 12.50 0.27 -0.75
CA GLN A 70 13.44 -0.83 -0.47
C GLN A 70 12.85 -2.20 -0.83
N LEU A 71 11.54 -2.40 -0.58
CA LEU A 71 10.84 -3.62 -0.98
C LEU A 71 10.84 -3.79 -2.50
N VAL A 72 10.56 -2.72 -3.24
CA VAL A 72 10.60 -2.73 -4.72
C VAL A 72 12.01 -3.05 -5.22
N GLU A 73 13.06 -2.47 -4.62
CA GLU A 73 14.45 -2.80 -4.95
C GLU A 73 14.75 -4.28 -4.68
N LYS A 74 14.34 -4.79 -3.53
CA LYS A 74 14.52 -6.19 -3.16
C LYS A 74 13.85 -7.14 -4.16
N VAL A 75 12.60 -6.85 -4.52
CA VAL A 75 11.83 -7.63 -5.50
C VAL A 75 12.43 -7.50 -6.90
N GLY A 76 12.95 -6.32 -7.26
CA GLY A 76 13.61 -6.07 -8.53
C GLY A 76 14.90 -6.87 -8.75
N ASN A 77 15.52 -7.35 -7.67
CA ASN A 77 16.69 -8.21 -7.71
C ASN A 77 16.35 -9.72 -7.81
N LEU A 78 15.08 -10.09 -7.79
CA LEU A 78 14.63 -11.46 -8.02
C LEU A 78 14.62 -11.80 -9.51
N ASP A 79 14.44 -13.08 -9.82
CA ASP A 79 14.21 -13.53 -11.19
C ASP A 79 12.99 -12.82 -11.81
N PRO A 80 13.01 -12.51 -13.12
CA PRO A 80 11.95 -11.70 -13.76
C PRO A 80 10.53 -12.22 -13.55
N HIS A 81 10.32 -13.53 -13.46
CA HIS A 81 9.01 -14.13 -13.20
C HIS A 81 8.53 -13.97 -11.75
N LEU A 82 9.42 -13.60 -10.81
CA LEU A 82 9.11 -13.33 -9.40
C LEU A 82 8.97 -11.83 -9.10
N ARG A 83 9.17 -10.94 -10.07
CA ARG A 83 9.09 -9.49 -9.89
C ARG A 83 7.65 -8.98 -9.83
N MET A 84 6.93 -9.42 -8.82
CA MET A 84 5.57 -8.99 -8.54
C MET A 84 5.33 -8.88 -7.04
N VAL A 85 4.73 -7.78 -6.60
CA VAL A 85 4.35 -7.59 -5.20
C VAL A 85 3.02 -6.85 -5.09
N ARG A 86 2.15 -7.33 -4.22
CA ARG A 86 0.95 -6.64 -3.78
C ARG A 86 1.31 -5.81 -2.55
N LEU A 87 1.28 -4.49 -2.69
CA LEU A 87 1.60 -3.57 -1.62
C LEU A 87 0.54 -3.60 -0.51
N SER A 88 0.93 -3.25 0.71
CA SER A 88 0.03 -3.13 1.85
C SER A 88 -0.99 -2.01 1.63
N SER A 89 -2.22 -2.20 2.12
CA SER A 89 -3.23 -1.14 2.16
C SER A 89 -2.91 -0.06 3.21
N ASP A 90 -2.07 -0.38 4.21
CA ASP A 90 -1.73 0.51 5.32
C ASP A 90 -0.50 1.40 5.02
N LEU A 91 -0.28 1.80 3.77
CA LEU A 91 0.83 2.70 3.43
C LEU A 91 0.70 4.05 4.12
N LEU A 92 -0.51 4.61 4.14
CA LEU A 92 -0.88 5.83 4.85
C LEU A 92 -2.04 5.50 5.81
N PRO A 93 -1.74 5.16 7.08
CA PRO A 93 -2.76 4.71 8.01
C PRO A 93 -3.78 5.80 8.33
N VAL A 94 -5.00 5.42 8.61
CA VAL A 94 -6.15 6.31 8.92
C VAL A 94 -6.44 7.37 7.84
N TYR A 95 -6.09 7.10 6.58
CA TYR A 95 -6.24 8.06 5.47
C TYR A 95 -7.70 8.47 5.26
N THR A 96 -8.61 7.52 5.32
CA THR A 96 -10.06 7.72 5.12
C THR A 96 -10.82 7.97 6.44
N GLU A 97 -10.12 7.93 7.58
CA GLU A 97 -10.73 8.15 8.89
C GLU A 97 -11.11 9.64 9.08
N PRO A 98 -12.40 9.97 9.34
CA PRO A 98 -12.86 11.34 9.39
C PRO A 98 -12.08 12.25 10.34
N SER A 99 -11.68 11.73 11.50
CA SER A 99 -10.96 12.50 12.53
C SER A 99 -9.52 12.85 12.12
N TRP A 100 -8.90 12.08 11.22
CA TRP A 100 -7.49 12.22 10.86
C TRP A 100 -7.22 12.44 9.38
N SER A 101 -8.24 12.33 8.52
CA SER A 101 -8.12 12.53 7.07
C SER A 101 -7.61 13.93 6.69
N TYR A 102 -7.83 14.95 7.53
CA TYR A 102 -7.32 16.30 7.30
C TYR A 102 -5.79 16.34 7.21
N PHE A 103 -5.07 15.51 7.97
CA PHE A 103 -3.61 15.43 7.97
C PHE A 103 -3.10 15.10 6.55
N TRP A 104 -3.71 14.12 5.90
CA TRP A 104 -3.34 13.68 4.55
C TRP A 104 -3.70 14.69 3.45
N ARG A 105 -4.60 15.64 3.76
CA ARG A 105 -5.00 16.73 2.85
C ARG A 105 -4.12 17.97 2.98
N ARG A 106 -3.23 18.02 3.95
CA ARG A 106 -2.28 19.13 4.11
C ARG A 106 -1.37 19.21 2.88
N THR A 107 -1.10 20.44 2.44
CA THR A 107 -0.31 20.69 1.22
C THR A 107 1.11 20.11 1.31
N ASP A 108 1.77 20.26 2.47
CA ASP A 108 3.11 19.75 2.71
C ASP A 108 3.16 18.22 2.73
N VAL A 109 2.20 17.57 3.40
CA VAL A 109 2.07 16.12 3.46
C VAL A 109 1.80 15.54 2.07
N ARG A 110 0.86 16.13 1.35
CA ARG A 110 0.50 15.71 0.00
C ARG A 110 1.67 15.85 -0.98
N ALA A 111 2.35 17.00 -0.96
CA ALA A 111 3.52 17.23 -1.80
C ALA A 111 4.65 16.22 -1.52
N TYR A 112 4.85 15.86 -0.25
CA TYR A 112 5.80 14.84 0.13
C TYR A 112 5.40 13.46 -0.44
N CYS A 113 4.13 13.06 -0.27
CA CYS A 113 3.62 11.81 -0.81
C CYS A 113 3.75 11.74 -2.34
N GLU A 114 3.28 12.76 -3.06
CA GLU A 114 3.33 12.81 -4.51
C GLU A 114 4.77 12.67 -5.03
N LYS A 115 5.71 13.40 -4.45
CA LYS A 115 7.12 13.33 -4.83
C LYS A 115 7.71 11.93 -4.61
N HIS A 116 7.57 11.40 -3.42
CA HIS A 116 8.31 10.17 -3.06
C HIS A 116 7.62 8.88 -3.53
N PHE A 117 6.30 8.85 -3.66
CA PHE A 117 5.63 7.76 -4.35
C PHE A 117 5.93 7.75 -5.86
N ALA A 118 6.13 8.93 -6.49
CA ALA A 118 6.60 8.98 -7.88
C ALA A 118 7.96 8.29 -8.05
N GLU A 119 8.89 8.47 -7.11
CA GLU A 119 10.18 7.77 -7.11
C GLU A 119 10.00 6.24 -7.03
N VAL A 120 9.09 5.75 -6.16
CA VAL A 120 8.76 4.32 -6.07
C VAL A 120 8.23 3.78 -7.39
N GLY A 121 7.33 4.50 -8.04
CA GLY A 121 6.76 4.09 -9.32
C GLY A 121 7.79 4.08 -10.46
N VAL A 122 8.70 5.06 -10.51
CA VAL A 122 9.82 5.08 -11.46
C VAL A 122 10.70 3.86 -11.25
N LEU A 123 11.11 3.60 -10.01
CA LEU A 123 11.95 2.47 -9.65
C LEU A 123 11.30 1.13 -10.03
N ALA A 124 10.01 0.95 -9.73
CA ALA A 124 9.29 -0.27 -10.07
C ALA A 124 9.27 -0.53 -11.58
N ARG A 125 9.04 0.50 -12.40
CA ARG A 125 9.10 0.40 -13.86
C ARG A 125 10.50 0.08 -14.37
N MET A 126 11.52 0.75 -13.83
CA MET A 126 12.93 0.50 -14.21
C MET A 126 13.37 -0.94 -13.93
N LEU A 127 12.95 -1.49 -12.80
CA LEU A 127 13.28 -2.85 -12.39
C LEU A 127 12.32 -3.91 -12.95
N GLY A 128 11.29 -3.50 -13.68
CA GLY A 128 10.27 -4.40 -14.21
C GLY A 128 9.43 -5.07 -13.12
N VAL A 129 9.26 -4.44 -11.95
CA VAL A 129 8.44 -4.96 -10.85
C VAL A 129 6.98 -4.59 -11.08
N ARG A 130 6.11 -5.60 -11.08
CA ARG A 130 4.66 -5.40 -11.15
C ARG A 130 4.10 -5.13 -9.75
N LEU A 131 3.44 -3.98 -9.60
CA LEU A 131 2.77 -3.59 -8.37
C LEU A 131 1.25 -3.79 -8.48
N SER A 132 0.60 -3.99 -7.34
CA SER A 132 -0.86 -4.03 -7.21
C SER A 132 -1.29 -3.66 -5.80
N PHE A 133 -2.56 -3.31 -5.63
CA PHE A 133 -3.21 -3.14 -4.32
C PHE A 133 -4.34 -4.13 -4.10
N HIS A 134 -4.68 -4.31 -2.83
CA HIS A 134 -5.84 -5.04 -2.40
C HIS A 134 -6.43 -4.33 -1.17
N PRO A 135 -7.42 -3.46 -1.35
CA PRO A 135 -8.16 -2.85 -0.24
C PRO A 135 -8.62 -3.89 0.77
N GLY A 136 -8.71 -3.50 2.03
CA GLY A 136 -9.06 -4.41 3.12
C GLY A 136 -10.41 -5.10 2.93
N GLN A 137 -10.62 -6.22 3.61
CA GLN A 137 -11.84 -7.04 3.53
C GLN A 137 -13.13 -6.31 3.93
N PHE A 138 -13.00 -5.14 4.56
CA PHE A 138 -14.15 -4.30 4.94
C PHE A 138 -14.62 -3.37 3.81
N CYS A 139 -13.90 -3.33 2.69
CA CYS A 139 -14.32 -2.66 1.47
C CYS A 139 -15.35 -3.52 0.72
N VAL A 140 -16.64 -3.25 0.92
CA VAL A 140 -17.73 -4.04 0.37
C VAL A 140 -18.60 -3.16 -0.53
N LEU A 141 -18.28 -3.10 -1.82
CA LEU A 141 -19.05 -2.30 -2.80
C LEU A 141 -20.47 -2.86 -3.08
N ALA A 142 -20.68 -4.15 -2.82
CA ALA A 142 -21.98 -4.81 -2.99
C ALA A 142 -22.83 -4.83 -1.70
N SER A 143 -22.52 -3.98 -0.72
CA SER A 143 -23.34 -3.85 0.49
C SER A 143 -24.69 -3.21 0.18
N VAL A 144 -25.73 -3.65 0.90
CA VAL A 144 -27.06 -2.98 0.89
C VAL A 144 -27.05 -1.71 1.75
N ASP A 145 -26.07 -1.52 2.61
CA ASP A 145 -25.85 -0.34 3.44
C ASP A 145 -25.08 0.72 2.66
N GLY A 146 -25.74 1.85 2.35
CA GLY A 146 -25.14 2.95 1.59
C GLY A 146 -23.92 3.60 2.27
N ASP A 147 -23.86 3.59 3.61
CA ASP A 147 -22.70 4.12 4.33
C ASP A 147 -21.47 3.21 4.20
N ILE A 148 -21.68 1.90 4.16
CA ILE A 148 -20.61 0.93 3.89
C ILE A 148 -20.11 1.12 2.46
N VAL A 149 -21.01 1.28 1.49
CA VAL A 149 -20.63 1.52 0.09
C VAL A 149 -19.83 2.81 -0.04
N ARG A 150 -20.29 3.92 0.55
CA ARG A 150 -19.60 5.21 0.53
C ARG A 150 -18.18 5.10 1.09
N ARG A 151 -18.01 4.51 2.29
CA ARG A 151 -16.69 4.30 2.90
C ARG A 151 -15.80 3.38 2.07
N SER A 152 -16.40 2.39 1.41
CA SER A 152 -15.66 1.51 0.48
C SER A 152 -15.16 2.27 -0.74
N ILE A 153 -15.95 3.20 -1.29
CA ILE A 153 -15.54 4.07 -2.40
C ILE A 153 -14.37 4.96 -1.95
N GLU A 154 -14.46 5.62 -0.79
CA GLU A 154 -13.38 6.45 -0.23
C GLU A 154 -12.08 5.67 -0.07
N GLU A 155 -12.15 4.41 0.38
CA GLU A 155 -10.99 3.53 0.51
C GLU A 155 -10.41 3.13 -0.86
N PHE A 156 -11.25 2.92 -1.88
CA PHE A 156 -10.79 2.70 -3.25
C PHE A 156 -10.11 3.95 -3.83
N GLU A 157 -10.67 5.13 -3.61
CA GLU A 157 -10.10 6.40 -4.06
C GLU A 157 -8.71 6.63 -3.45
N TYR A 158 -8.54 6.30 -2.17
CA TYR A 158 -7.21 6.31 -1.52
C TYR A 158 -6.19 5.45 -2.29
N HIS A 159 -6.54 4.22 -2.65
CA HIS A 159 -5.64 3.34 -3.40
C HIS A 159 -5.39 3.83 -4.84
N VAL A 160 -6.38 4.46 -5.44
CA VAL A 160 -6.25 5.11 -6.76
C VAL A 160 -5.29 6.29 -6.68
N ASP A 161 -5.37 7.12 -5.64
CA ASP A 161 -4.45 8.25 -5.45
C ASP A 161 -3.00 7.75 -5.28
N LEU A 162 -2.76 6.72 -4.48
CA LEU A 162 -1.44 6.11 -4.35
C LEU A 162 -0.91 5.62 -5.71
N ALA A 163 -1.73 4.91 -6.48
CA ALA A 163 -1.34 4.43 -7.80
C ALA A 163 -1.03 5.59 -8.77
N ARG A 164 -1.81 6.66 -8.74
CA ARG A 164 -1.59 7.88 -9.54
C ARG A 164 -0.30 8.58 -9.15
N TRP A 165 -0.01 8.73 -7.85
CA TRP A 165 1.24 9.32 -7.38
C TRP A 165 2.46 8.50 -7.83
N MET A 166 2.33 7.19 -7.90
CA MET A 166 3.36 6.32 -8.50
C MET A 166 3.43 6.42 -10.03
N GLY A 167 2.55 7.20 -10.68
CA GLY A 167 2.53 7.42 -12.13
C GLY A 167 1.83 6.32 -12.92
N TYR A 168 0.95 5.55 -12.29
CA TYR A 168 0.09 4.55 -12.92
C TYR A 168 -1.31 5.10 -13.27
N GLY A 169 -2.14 4.26 -13.89
CA GLY A 169 -3.51 4.63 -14.29
C GLY A 169 -3.62 5.27 -15.67
N LYS A 170 -2.56 5.20 -16.48
CA LYS A 170 -2.54 5.71 -17.86
C LYS A 170 -3.06 4.70 -18.88
N SER A 171 -3.02 3.42 -18.55
CA SER A 171 -3.58 2.34 -19.37
C SER A 171 -4.26 1.27 -18.52
N PHE A 172 -5.15 0.48 -19.13
CA PHE A 172 -5.91 -0.56 -18.44
C PHE A 172 -5.03 -1.64 -17.79
N GLN A 173 -3.86 -1.90 -18.32
CA GLN A 173 -2.96 -2.96 -17.84
C GLN A 173 -1.88 -2.50 -16.86
N ASP A 174 -1.75 -1.19 -16.62
CA ASP A 174 -0.67 -0.61 -15.82
C ASP A 174 -0.63 -1.09 -14.39
N PHE A 175 -1.79 -1.12 -13.74
CA PHE A 175 -1.91 -1.38 -12.31
C PHE A 175 -3.22 -2.12 -12.00
N LYS A 176 -3.20 -2.97 -10.98
CA LYS A 176 -4.40 -3.70 -10.55
C LYS A 176 -4.73 -3.36 -9.10
N ILE A 177 -6.01 -3.06 -8.87
CA ILE A 177 -6.60 -2.97 -7.54
C ILE A 177 -7.64 -4.08 -7.46
N ASN A 178 -7.42 -5.05 -6.58
CA ASN A 178 -8.33 -6.17 -6.38
C ASN A 178 -9.51 -5.74 -5.52
N VAL A 179 -10.68 -6.30 -5.78
CA VAL A 179 -11.93 -5.96 -5.09
C VAL A 179 -12.50 -7.19 -4.40
N HIS A 180 -12.93 -7.05 -3.15
CA HIS A 180 -13.80 -8.03 -2.52
C HIS A 180 -15.25 -7.84 -2.98
N ILE A 181 -15.84 -8.88 -3.53
CA ILE A 181 -17.23 -8.85 -4.06
C ILE A 181 -18.22 -9.42 -3.02
N SER A 182 -17.81 -9.66 -1.78
CA SER A 182 -18.68 -10.25 -0.78
C SER A 182 -19.70 -9.25 -0.25
N GLY A 183 -20.91 -9.25 -0.82
CA GLY A 183 -22.10 -8.77 -0.16
C GLY A 183 -22.92 -10.00 0.27
N ARG A 184 -23.24 -10.15 1.55
CA ARG A 184 -24.32 -11.05 1.92
C ARG A 184 -25.62 -10.36 1.51
N ALA A 185 -26.26 -10.84 0.46
CA ALA A 185 -27.70 -10.68 0.30
C ALA A 185 -28.32 -11.45 1.46
N GLY A 186 -29.02 -10.74 2.38
CA GLY A 186 -29.84 -11.35 3.40
C GLY A 186 -31.01 -12.11 2.78
#